data_3aa364bd338e2c847477264c610e6693
#
_entry.id   3aa364bd338e2c847477264c610e6693
#
_cell.length_a   1.000
_cell.length_b   1.000
_cell.length_c   1.000
_cell.angle_alpha   90.00
_cell.angle_beta   90.00
_cell.angle_gamma   90.00
#
_symmetry.space_group_name_H-M   'P 1'
#
loop_
_entity.id
_entity.type
_entity.pdbx_description
1 polymer ?
#
loop_
_entity_poly.entity_id
_entity_poly.type
_entity_poly.pdbx_seq_one_letter_code
_entity_poly.pdbx_strand_id
1 'polypeptide(L)'
;SLAEAHAGTQRLLFDEAFATQLTMAYRRADASTHTAIPRRATAGGLLTALDARLPFTLTDGQRVVSDTLFAELDRARPMQRLLQGEVGSGKTVVALRAMLAVVDAGGQCALLAPTEVLAHQHHATIRALMGDLAGGRLLGSPDVATDVVLVTGSTPAAAKREALLRAASGEA
;
A
#
# COMPACT_ATOMS: atom_id res chain seq x y z
N SER A 1 -41.86 -24.23 -19.20
CA SER A 1 -41.30 -25.44 -18.57
C SER A 1 -40.24 -25.09 -17.55
N LEU A 2 -39.86 -26.02 -16.65
CA LEU A 2 -38.76 -25.81 -15.69
C LEU A 2 -37.44 -25.53 -16.42
N ALA A 3 -37.20 -26.08 -17.57
CA ALA A 3 -36.02 -25.86 -18.40
C ALA A 3 -35.95 -24.39 -18.91
N GLU A 4 -37.05 -23.82 -19.33
CA GLU A 4 -37.14 -22.42 -19.79
C GLU A 4 -36.93 -21.45 -18.61
N ALA A 5 -37.47 -21.73 -17.44
CA ALA A 5 -37.25 -20.95 -16.24
C ALA A 5 -35.78 -20.97 -15.83
N HIS A 6 -35.11 -22.14 -15.91
CA HIS A 6 -33.68 -22.26 -15.61
C HIS A 6 -32.83 -21.50 -16.63
N ALA A 7 -33.14 -21.58 -17.92
CA ALA A 7 -32.44 -20.81 -18.95
C ALA A 7 -32.60 -19.30 -18.76
N GLY A 8 -33.81 -18.85 -18.37
CA GLY A 8 -34.02 -17.42 -18.02
C GLY A 8 -33.21 -16.95 -16.83
N THR A 9 -33.13 -17.78 -15.78
CA THR A 9 -32.29 -17.45 -14.60
C THR A 9 -30.78 -17.36 -14.95
N GLN A 10 -30.31 -18.33 -15.75
CA GLN A 10 -28.90 -18.30 -16.21
C GLN A 10 -28.61 -17.05 -17.05
N ARG A 11 -29.53 -16.62 -17.89
CA ARG A 11 -29.40 -15.42 -18.69
C ARG A 11 -29.30 -14.17 -17.81
N LEU A 12 -30.16 -14.04 -16.79
CA LEU A 12 -30.13 -12.90 -15.87
C LEU A 12 -28.81 -12.86 -15.08
N LEU A 13 -28.32 -13.99 -14.57
CA LEU A 13 -27.02 -14.06 -13.89
C LEU A 13 -25.87 -13.67 -14.81
N PHE A 14 -25.92 -14.11 -16.08
CA PHE A 14 -24.93 -13.69 -17.07
C PHE A 14 -24.95 -12.18 -17.32
N ASP A 15 -26.13 -11.61 -17.51
CA ASP A 15 -26.29 -10.18 -17.79
C ASP A 15 -25.80 -9.32 -16.61
N GLU A 16 -26.08 -9.73 -15.38
CA GLU A 16 -25.56 -9.06 -14.17
C GLU A 16 -24.04 -9.16 -14.06
N ALA A 17 -23.47 -10.35 -14.26
CA ALA A 17 -22.03 -10.57 -14.26
C ALA A 17 -21.35 -9.79 -15.40
N PHE A 18 -21.96 -9.78 -16.59
CA PHE A 18 -21.46 -9.04 -17.75
C PHE A 18 -21.43 -7.52 -17.51
N ALA A 19 -22.52 -6.96 -16.98
CA ALA A 19 -22.60 -5.54 -16.66
C ALA A 19 -21.53 -5.12 -15.63
N THR A 20 -21.31 -5.97 -14.61
CA THR A 20 -20.26 -5.77 -13.61
C THR A 20 -18.86 -5.81 -14.24
N GLN A 21 -18.58 -6.83 -15.04
CA GLN A 21 -17.28 -6.96 -15.72
C GLN A 21 -17.03 -5.84 -16.73
N LEU A 22 -18.06 -5.43 -17.45
CA LEU A 22 -17.97 -4.30 -18.38
C LEU A 22 -17.63 -2.99 -17.65
N THR A 23 -18.29 -2.73 -16.51
CA THR A 23 -17.98 -1.57 -15.66
C THR A 23 -16.53 -1.61 -15.17
N MET A 24 -16.04 -2.78 -14.75
CA MET A 24 -14.64 -2.96 -14.35
C MET A 24 -13.68 -2.76 -15.52
N ALA A 25 -14.03 -3.21 -16.72
CA ALA A 25 -13.23 -3.02 -17.92
C ALA A 25 -13.11 -1.53 -18.29
N TYR A 26 -14.22 -0.77 -18.24
CA TYR A 26 -14.20 0.68 -18.44
C TYR A 26 -13.33 1.40 -17.41
N ARG A 27 -13.45 1.06 -16.13
CA ARG A 27 -12.60 1.64 -15.08
C ARG A 27 -11.11 1.35 -15.29
N ARG A 28 -10.77 0.13 -15.74
CA ARG A 28 -9.38 -0.22 -16.08
C ARG A 28 -8.88 0.57 -17.29
N ALA A 29 -9.71 0.72 -18.33
CA ALA A 29 -9.38 1.50 -19.50
C ALA A 29 -9.14 2.97 -19.14
N ASP A 30 -10.04 3.57 -18.35
CA ASP A 30 -9.91 4.94 -17.86
C ASP A 30 -8.64 5.10 -16.99
N ALA A 31 -8.41 4.23 -16.02
CA ALA A 31 -7.20 4.24 -15.21
C ALA A 31 -5.92 4.13 -16.05
N SER A 32 -5.97 3.44 -17.19
CA SER A 32 -4.82 3.29 -18.09
C SER A 32 -4.46 4.57 -18.85
N THR A 33 -5.37 5.55 -18.91
CA THR A 33 -5.11 6.87 -19.53
C THR A 33 -4.32 7.81 -18.62
N HIS A 34 -4.32 7.55 -17.32
CA HIS A 34 -3.57 8.35 -16.36
C HIS A 34 -2.09 7.96 -16.37
N THR A 35 -1.24 8.98 -16.22
CA THR A 35 0.19 8.78 -16.06
C THR A 35 0.58 8.79 -14.59
N ALA A 36 1.62 8.04 -14.24
CA ALA A 36 2.23 8.05 -12.92
C ALA A 36 3.74 8.22 -13.04
N ILE A 37 4.36 8.69 -11.97
CA ILE A 37 5.83 8.75 -11.89
C ILE A 37 6.32 7.35 -11.51
N PRO A 38 7.18 6.72 -12.32
CA PRO A 38 7.81 5.45 -11.95
C PRO A 38 8.53 5.55 -10.62
N ARG A 39 8.32 4.54 -9.76
CA ARG A 39 8.90 4.49 -8.41
C ARG A 39 9.74 3.23 -8.26
N ARG A 40 11.05 3.40 -8.33
CA ARG A 40 12.01 2.31 -8.18
C ARG A 40 12.80 2.52 -6.90
N ALA A 41 12.83 1.50 -6.03
CA ALA A 41 13.65 1.54 -4.82
C ALA A 41 15.13 1.75 -5.16
N THR A 42 15.78 2.56 -4.35
CA THR A 42 17.22 2.82 -4.47
C THR A 42 18.01 1.71 -3.77
N ALA A 43 19.08 1.25 -4.39
CA ALA A 43 19.99 0.29 -3.75
C ALA A 43 20.58 0.93 -2.47
N GLY A 44 20.52 0.19 -1.35
CA GLY A 44 20.97 0.70 -0.05
C GLY A 44 19.98 1.66 0.63
N GLY A 45 18.78 1.84 0.09
CA GLY A 45 17.73 2.67 0.67
C GLY A 45 16.96 2.00 1.83
N LEU A 46 15.84 2.62 2.20
CA LEU A 46 14.96 2.18 3.31
C LEU A 46 14.44 0.75 3.12
N LEU A 47 14.08 0.36 1.90
CA LEU A 47 13.65 -1.00 1.62
C LEU A 47 14.74 -2.02 1.93
N THR A 48 15.99 -1.75 1.51
CA THR A 48 17.14 -2.62 1.80
C THR A 48 17.43 -2.67 3.29
N ALA A 49 17.37 -1.54 3.98
CA ALA A 49 17.59 -1.45 5.42
C ALA A 49 16.48 -2.17 6.21
N LEU A 50 15.20 -2.08 5.77
CA LEU A 50 14.12 -2.85 6.36
C LEU A 50 14.34 -4.36 6.18
N ASP A 51 14.62 -4.81 4.95
CA ASP A 51 14.78 -6.24 4.65
C ASP A 51 15.92 -6.87 5.47
N ALA A 52 17.00 -6.13 5.72
CA ALA A 52 18.14 -6.57 6.54
C ALA A 52 17.81 -6.74 8.04
N ARG A 53 16.78 -6.06 8.54
CA ARG A 53 16.41 -6.07 9.97
C ARG A 53 15.17 -6.88 10.30
N LEU A 54 14.44 -7.40 9.29
CA LEU A 54 13.25 -8.22 9.55
C LEU A 54 13.62 -9.39 10.45
N PRO A 55 12.86 -9.65 11.54
CA PRO A 55 13.15 -10.75 12.47
C PRO A 55 12.73 -12.12 11.90
N PHE A 56 12.36 -12.18 10.63
CA PHE A 56 11.93 -13.36 9.91
C PHE A 56 12.34 -13.29 8.43
N THR A 57 12.38 -14.42 7.78
CA THR A 57 12.60 -14.51 6.33
C THR A 57 11.24 -14.40 5.60
N LEU A 58 11.20 -13.61 4.54
CA LEU A 58 10.02 -13.56 3.67
C LEU A 58 9.77 -14.93 3.03
N THR A 59 8.51 -15.32 2.96
CA THR A 59 8.10 -16.52 2.21
C THR A 59 8.27 -16.29 0.71
N ASP A 60 8.33 -17.36 -0.07
CA ASP A 60 8.42 -17.24 -1.54
C ASP A 60 7.20 -16.53 -2.13
N GLY A 61 6.01 -16.79 -1.60
CA GLY A 61 4.80 -16.06 -2.00
C GLY A 61 4.89 -14.56 -1.74
N GLN A 62 5.40 -14.14 -0.57
CA GLN A 62 5.62 -12.73 -0.26
C GLN A 62 6.66 -12.08 -1.17
N ARG A 63 7.72 -12.81 -1.56
CA ARG A 63 8.73 -12.34 -2.52
C ARG A 63 8.11 -12.13 -3.89
N VAL A 64 7.47 -13.14 -4.45
CA VAL A 64 6.83 -13.09 -5.77
C VAL A 64 5.81 -11.94 -5.86
N VAL A 65 4.98 -11.76 -4.82
CA VAL A 65 4.03 -10.65 -4.77
C VAL A 65 4.75 -9.31 -4.69
N SER A 66 5.78 -9.18 -3.87
CA SER A 66 6.58 -7.95 -3.77
C SER A 66 7.23 -7.58 -5.11
N ASP A 67 7.83 -8.55 -5.80
CA ASP A 67 8.46 -8.33 -7.10
C ASP A 67 7.43 -7.86 -8.14
N THR A 68 6.22 -8.43 -8.10
CA THR A 68 5.09 -7.99 -8.95
C THR A 68 4.72 -6.54 -8.67
N LEU A 69 4.61 -6.15 -7.39
CA LEU A 69 4.31 -4.77 -7.00
C LEU A 69 5.41 -3.81 -7.43
N PHE A 70 6.68 -4.16 -7.22
CA PHE A 70 7.82 -3.33 -7.62
C PHE A 70 7.88 -3.13 -9.13
N ALA A 71 7.68 -4.20 -9.92
CA ALA A 71 7.62 -4.12 -11.37
C ALA A 71 6.48 -3.23 -11.89
N GLU A 72 5.37 -3.13 -11.14
CA GLU A 72 4.27 -2.24 -11.49
C GLU A 72 4.47 -0.80 -11.03
N LEU A 73 5.04 -0.59 -9.86
CA LEU A 73 5.42 0.74 -9.38
C LEU A 73 6.46 1.42 -10.28
N ASP A 74 7.28 0.64 -10.96
CA ASP A 74 8.28 1.14 -11.93
C ASP A 74 7.67 1.52 -13.31
N ARG A 75 6.35 1.44 -13.47
CA ARG A 75 5.65 1.82 -14.70
C ARG A 75 5.17 3.27 -14.64
N ALA A 76 5.10 3.91 -15.82
CA ALA A 76 4.51 5.25 -15.95
C ALA A 76 2.96 5.24 -15.92
N ARG A 77 2.36 4.33 -15.16
CA ARG A 77 0.91 4.19 -14.96
C ARG A 77 0.57 3.94 -13.51
N PRO A 78 -0.57 4.43 -13.01
CA PRO A 78 -1.03 4.12 -11.65
C PRO A 78 -1.19 2.61 -11.45
N MET A 79 -0.62 2.10 -10.36
CA MET A 79 -0.84 0.72 -9.94
C MET A 79 -2.15 0.62 -9.16
N GLN A 80 -3.00 -0.34 -9.54
CA GLN A 80 -4.21 -0.70 -8.79
C GLN A 80 -4.19 -2.21 -8.55
N ARG A 81 -3.90 -2.62 -7.31
CA ARG A 81 -3.79 -4.02 -6.92
C ARG A 81 -4.57 -4.33 -5.65
N LEU A 82 -5.28 -5.44 -5.68
CA LEU A 82 -5.84 -6.06 -4.50
C LEU A 82 -4.83 -7.09 -3.96
N LEU A 83 -4.33 -6.85 -2.75
CA LEU A 83 -3.50 -7.80 -2.03
C LEU A 83 -4.40 -8.66 -1.14
N GLN A 84 -4.61 -9.91 -1.53
CA GLN A 84 -5.44 -10.87 -0.81
C GLN A 84 -4.57 -11.93 -0.13
N GLY A 85 -5.00 -12.35 1.03
CA GLY A 85 -4.35 -13.41 1.81
C GLY A 85 -5.05 -13.59 3.15
N GLU A 86 -4.80 -14.68 3.82
CA GLU A 86 -5.38 -14.99 5.13
C GLU A 86 -4.86 -14.04 6.22
N VAL A 87 -5.54 -14.03 7.37
CA VAL A 87 -5.06 -13.31 8.57
C VAL A 87 -3.70 -13.90 8.98
N GLY A 88 -2.74 -13.03 9.25
CA GLY A 88 -1.38 -13.46 9.59
C GLY A 88 -0.45 -13.78 8.41
N SER A 89 -0.93 -13.73 7.15
CA SER A 89 -0.09 -14.00 5.96
C SER A 89 1.00 -12.95 5.67
N GLY A 90 1.10 -11.89 6.49
CA GLY A 90 2.12 -10.85 6.33
C GLY A 90 1.79 -9.78 5.29
N LYS A 91 0.52 -9.55 4.96
CA LYS A 91 0.10 -8.48 4.03
C LYS A 91 0.69 -7.11 4.39
N THR A 92 0.77 -6.82 5.69
CA THR A 92 1.31 -5.53 6.17
C THR A 92 2.79 -5.36 5.83
N VAL A 93 3.61 -6.39 5.93
CA VAL A 93 5.04 -6.29 5.57
C VAL A 93 5.21 -6.12 4.06
N VAL A 94 4.40 -6.80 3.25
CA VAL A 94 4.41 -6.65 1.77
C VAL A 94 4.00 -5.23 1.39
N ALA A 95 2.95 -4.69 2.01
CA ALA A 95 2.52 -3.30 1.79
C ALA A 95 3.58 -2.30 2.24
N LEU A 96 4.20 -2.50 3.42
CA LEU A 96 5.28 -1.65 3.91
C LEU A 96 6.47 -1.63 2.95
N ARG A 97 6.89 -2.79 2.44
CA ARG A 97 7.97 -2.87 1.44
C ARG A 97 7.65 -2.07 0.17
N ALA A 98 6.41 -2.15 -0.32
CA ALA A 98 5.97 -1.35 -1.46
C ALA A 98 5.99 0.15 -1.16
N MET A 99 5.54 0.55 0.04
CA MET A 99 5.61 1.96 0.49
C MET A 99 7.05 2.45 0.57
N LEU A 100 7.97 1.67 1.15
CA LEU A 100 9.37 2.06 1.25
C LEU A 100 10.07 2.17 -0.12
N ALA A 101 9.70 1.33 -1.08
CA ALA A 101 10.16 1.49 -2.47
C ALA A 101 9.74 2.84 -3.07
N VAL A 102 8.53 3.31 -2.76
CA VAL A 102 8.05 4.64 -3.18
C VAL A 102 8.80 5.75 -2.47
N VAL A 103 9.05 5.62 -1.17
CA VAL A 103 9.81 6.62 -0.37
C VAL A 103 11.25 6.70 -0.83
N ASP A 104 11.91 5.57 -1.11
CA ASP A 104 13.26 5.51 -1.68
C ASP A 104 13.35 6.23 -3.04
N ALA A 105 12.26 6.23 -3.81
CA ALA A 105 12.14 6.98 -5.07
C ALA A 105 11.70 8.44 -4.88
N GLY A 106 11.80 9.00 -3.67
CA GLY A 106 11.44 10.39 -3.34
C GLY A 106 9.94 10.66 -3.35
N GLY A 107 9.11 9.64 -3.16
CA GLY A 107 7.66 9.78 -3.01
C GLY A 107 7.22 9.73 -1.56
N GLN A 108 5.92 9.91 -1.36
CA GLN A 108 5.26 9.75 -0.06
C GLN A 108 4.16 8.69 -0.16
N CYS A 109 3.81 8.10 0.96
CA CYS A 109 2.78 7.06 1.03
C CYS A 109 1.76 7.37 2.12
N ALA A 110 0.52 6.97 1.88
CA ALA A 110 -0.53 7.01 2.88
C ALA A 110 -1.18 5.63 3.03
N LEU A 111 -1.31 5.16 4.27
CA LEU A 111 -2.05 3.96 4.61
C LEU A 111 -3.38 4.35 5.26
N LEU A 112 -4.48 4.02 4.60
CA LEU A 112 -5.82 4.27 5.11
C LEU A 112 -6.36 3.03 5.83
N ALA A 113 -6.90 3.21 7.01
CA ALA A 113 -7.57 2.16 7.78
C ALA A 113 -9.03 2.55 8.03
N PRO A 114 -9.98 1.59 8.01
CA PRO A 114 -11.41 1.88 8.16
C PRO A 114 -11.81 2.31 9.57
N THR A 115 -10.98 2.03 10.58
CA THR A 115 -11.23 2.40 11.98
C THR A 115 -9.96 2.93 12.63
N GLU A 116 -10.13 3.75 13.68
CA GLU A 116 -9.00 4.28 14.47
C GLU A 116 -8.20 3.16 15.14
N VAL A 117 -8.86 2.11 15.61
CA VAL A 117 -8.19 0.96 16.23
C VAL A 117 -7.23 0.30 15.25
N LEU A 118 -7.67 0.06 14.01
CA LEU A 118 -6.81 -0.50 12.96
C LEU A 118 -5.71 0.46 12.55
N ALA A 119 -5.99 1.77 12.49
CA ALA A 119 -4.96 2.78 12.21
C ALA A 119 -3.84 2.75 13.27
N HIS A 120 -4.21 2.70 14.55
CA HIS A 120 -3.24 2.56 15.65
C HIS A 120 -2.46 1.24 15.57
N GLN A 121 -3.13 0.12 15.27
CA GLN A 121 -2.47 -1.17 15.10
C GLN A 121 -1.46 -1.16 13.96
N HIS A 122 -1.84 -0.65 12.79
CA HIS A 122 -0.93 -0.54 11.64
C HIS A 122 0.24 0.38 11.95
N HIS A 123 -0.01 1.54 12.55
CA HIS A 123 1.04 2.47 12.95
C HIS A 123 2.05 1.82 13.91
N ALA A 124 1.56 1.14 14.97
CA ALA A 124 2.42 0.43 15.92
C ALA A 124 3.24 -0.68 15.25
N THR A 125 2.62 -1.48 14.38
CA THR A 125 3.28 -2.55 13.64
C THR A 125 4.36 -2.02 12.69
N ILE A 126 4.05 -0.96 11.94
CA ILE A 126 5.00 -0.33 11.01
C ILE A 126 6.20 0.23 11.79
N ARG A 127 5.95 0.97 12.87
CA ARG A 127 7.04 1.51 13.70
C ARG A 127 7.89 0.41 14.34
N ALA A 128 7.27 -0.68 14.78
CA ALA A 128 8.00 -1.82 15.34
C ALA A 128 8.91 -2.51 14.31
N LEU A 129 8.42 -2.68 13.06
CA LEU A 129 9.20 -3.26 11.96
C LEU A 129 10.34 -2.33 11.51
N MET A 130 10.08 -1.03 11.47
CA MET A 130 11.05 -0.04 11.01
C MET A 130 12.07 0.35 12.10
N GLY A 131 11.68 0.30 13.36
CA GLY A 131 12.54 0.69 14.48
C GLY A 131 13.07 2.13 14.32
N ASP A 132 14.37 2.31 14.37
CA ASP A 132 15.07 3.58 14.20
C ASP A 132 14.92 4.18 12.79
N LEU A 133 14.61 3.39 11.76
CA LEU A 133 14.29 3.90 10.42
C LEU A 133 13.01 4.76 10.39
N ALA A 134 12.13 4.63 11.39
CA ALA A 134 10.88 5.40 11.53
C ALA A 134 11.02 6.67 12.37
N GLY A 135 12.24 7.08 12.70
CA GLY A 135 12.52 8.22 13.59
C GLY A 135 12.66 9.58 12.89
N GLY A 136 12.54 9.63 11.57
CA GLY A 136 12.86 10.82 10.79
C GLY A 136 14.37 11.10 10.74
N ARG A 137 14.76 12.15 10.02
CA ARG A 137 16.16 12.60 9.92
C ARG A 137 16.53 13.51 11.10
N LEU A 138 16.71 12.92 12.26
CA LEU A 138 17.22 13.64 13.44
C LEU A 138 18.74 13.41 13.60
N LEU A 139 19.40 14.29 14.35
CA LEU A 139 20.81 14.12 14.74
C LEU A 139 20.99 12.76 15.45
N GLY A 140 21.79 11.85 14.86
CA GLY A 140 21.99 10.50 15.37
C GLY A 140 21.05 9.43 14.76
N SER A 141 20.14 9.81 13.87
CA SER A 141 19.37 8.83 13.07
C SER A 141 20.26 8.17 12.02
N PRO A 142 19.92 6.95 11.54
CA PRO A 142 20.57 6.35 10.38
C PRO A 142 20.56 7.32 9.18
N ASP A 143 21.57 7.23 8.31
CA ASP A 143 21.64 8.02 7.06
C ASP A 143 20.39 7.84 6.19
N VAL A 144 19.71 6.70 6.39
CA VAL A 144 18.48 6.32 5.70
C VAL A 144 17.38 6.20 6.74
N ALA A 145 16.55 7.24 6.86
CA ALA A 145 15.39 7.27 7.77
C ALA A 145 14.24 8.06 7.14
N THR A 146 13.01 7.72 7.53
CA THR A 146 11.80 8.48 7.17
C THR A 146 10.94 8.65 8.42
N ASP A 147 9.93 9.50 8.34
CA ASP A 147 8.98 9.64 9.45
C ASP A 147 7.66 8.90 9.17
N VAL A 148 7.02 8.46 10.24
CA VAL A 148 5.72 7.79 10.18
C VAL A 148 4.78 8.51 11.14
N VAL A 149 3.84 9.25 10.58
CA VAL A 149 2.84 10.00 11.34
C VAL A 149 1.49 9.30 11.32
N LEU A 150 0.75 9.43 12.41
CA LEU A 150 -0.61 8.91 12.55
C LEU A 150 -1.59 10.07 12.68
N VAL A 151 -2.65 10.04 11.87
CA VAL A 151 -3.76 10.97 11.95
C VAL A 151 -5.07 10.19 12.04
N THR A 152 -5.86 10.46 13.10
CA THR A 152 -7.18 9.85 13.32
C THR A 152 -8.23 10.94 13.59
N GLY A 153 -9.49 10.55 13.73
CA GLY A 153 -10.57 11.47 14.12
C GLY A 153 -10.36 12.06 15.52
N SER A 154 -9.78 11.27 16.44
CA SER A 154 -9.49 11.67 17.82
C SER A 154 -8.16 12.44 17.98
N THR A 155 -7.35 12.57 16.94
CA THR A 155 -6.09 13.33 17.00
C THR A 155 -6.38 14.79 17.30
N PRO A 156 -5.77 15.39 18.37
CA PRO A 156 -5.95 16.79 18.73
C PRO A 156 -5.62 17.72 17.56
N ALA A 157 -6.37 18.83 17.41
CA ALA A 157 -6.27 19.71 16.24
C ALA A 157 -4.84 20.25 15.99
N ALA A 158 -4.10 20.57 17.07
CA ALA A 158 -2.72 21.03 16.95
C ALA A 158 -1.79 19.93 16.40
N ALA A 159 -1.85 18.71 16.95
CA ALA A 159 -1.06 17.56 16.49
C ALA A 159 -1.45 17.14 15.07
N LYS A 160 -2.75 17.20 14.74
CA LYS A 160 -3.23 16.94 13.39
C LYS A 160 -2.66 17.93 12.38
N ARG A 161 -2.67 19.23 12.72
CA ARG A 161 -2.10 20.28 11.87
C ARG A 161 -0.60 20.07 11.68
N GLU A 162 0.14 19.75 12.73
CA GLU A 162 1.57 19.47 12.67
C GLU A 162 1.87 18.27 11.75
N ALA A 163 1.16 17.15 11.95
CA ALA A 163 1.31 15.95 11.11
C ALA A 163 1.02 16.24 9.63
N LEU A 164 -0.03 17.02 9.32
CA LEU A 164 -0.36 17.42 7.96
C LEU A 164 0.68 18.37 7.35
N LEU A 165 1.28 19.26 8.15
CA LEU A 165 2.36 20.13 7.69
C LEU A 165 3.62 19.30 7.36
N ARG A 166 3.99 18.35 8.19
CA ARG A 166 5.12 17.45 7.94
C ARG A 166 4.90 16.58 6.69
N ALA A 167 3.67 16.09 6.49
CA ALA A 167 3.31 15.40 5.25
C ALA A 167 3.38 16.35 4.03
N ALA A 168 2.94 17.61 4.17
CA ALA A 168 2.98 18.58 3.08
C ALA A 168 4.41 19.06 2.74
N SER A 169 5.32 19.10 3.72
CA SER A 169 6.74 19.45 3.51
C SER A 169 7.57 18.31 2.94
N GLY A 170 7.05 17.08 2.91
CA GLY A 170 7.81 15.91 2.48
C GLY A 170 8.69 15.29 3.58
N GLU A 171 8.50 15.69 4.83
CA GLU A 171 9.23 15.13 5.98
C GLU A 171 8.62 13.81 6.49
N ALA A 172 7.34 13.53 6.15
CA ALA A 172 6.62 12.33 6.56
C ALA A 172 5.91 11.68 5.38
#